data_8d9d2a618d85ed2dbc3dc6923209941e
#
_entry.id   8d9d2a618d85ed2dbc3dc6923209941e
#
_cell.length_a   1.000
_cell.length_b   1.000
_cell.length_c   1.000
_cell.angle_alpha   90.00
_cell.angle_beta   90.00
_cell.angle_gamma   90.00
#
_symmetry.space_group_name_H-M   'P 1'
#
loop_
_entity.id
_entity.type
_entity.pdbx_description
1 polymer ?
#
loop_
_entity_poly.entity_id
_entity_poly.type
_entity_poly.pdbx_seq_one_letter_code
_entity_poly.pdbx_strand_id
1 'polypeptide(L)'
;MAPVPNGLYTITRPPEQLLTLEGGSSQPKTPVFLLPPTGNPGEQEWQLEELGNGNCTIRNLSSETYLSYDGDPEMNKPVVGYPEPREWALYQSAEPRSFHVVVPGGPVDGVELALDLSLLRIFPPRVALRPLDVSNRRQAWTFQFME
;
A
#
# COMPACT_ATOMS: atom_id res chain seq x y z
N MET A 1 -16.69 5.75 9.60
CA MET A 1 -15.84 4.94 10.49
C MET A 1 -14.74 4.28 9.71
N ALA A 2 -13.52 4.36 10.20
CA ALA A 2 -12.41 3.70 9.51
C ALA A 2 -12.52 2.18 9.63
N PRO A 3 -12.30 1.43 8.55
CA PRO A 3 -12.33 -0.04 8.61
C PRO A 3 -11.17 -0.63 9.41
N VAL A 4 -10.09 0.13 9.59
CA VAL A 4 -8.88 -0.31 10.29
C VAL A 4 -8.47 0.78 11.28
N PRO A 5 -8.31 0.44 12.57
CA PRO A 5 -7.91 1.47 13.55
C PRO A 5 -6.48 1.98 13.28
N ASN A 6 -6.21 3.18 13.79
CA ASN A 6 -4.87 3.73 13.73
C ASN A 6 -3.90 2.78 14.44
N GLY A 7 -2.71 2.64 13.91
CA GLY A 7 -1.71 1.77 14.50
C GLY A 7 -0.65 1.35 13.53
N LEU A 8 0.21 0.45 14.00
CA LEU A 8 1.32 -0.09 13.24
C LEU A 8 0.94 -1.46 12.69
N TYR A 9 1.17 -1.67 11.40
CA TYR A 9 0.78 -2.90 10.70
C TYR A 9 1.87 -3.40 9.78
N THR A 10 1.90 -4.73 9.58
CA THR A 10 2.48 -5.27 8.35
C THR A 10 1.34 -5.38 7.34
N ILE A 11 1.66 -5.20 6.07
CA ILE A 11 0.69 -5.25 4.97
C ILE A 11 1.16 -6.32 4.01
N THR A 12 0.39 -7.42 3.94
CA THR A 12 0.86 -8.63 3.28
C THR A 12 -0.12 -9.13 2.23
N ARG A 13 0.41 -9.95 1.33
CA ARG A 13 -0.40 -10.76 0.43
C ARG A 13 0.20 -12.17 0.38
N PRO A 14 -0.62 -13.22 0.10
CA PRO A 14 -0.07 -14.58 -0.03
C PRO A 14 0.91 -14.68 -1.20
N PRO A 15 1.98 -15.53 -1.07
CA PRO A 15 2.28 -16.43 0.05
C PRO A 15 3.20 -15.80 1.07
N GLU A 16 3.30 -14.88 1.63
CA GLU A 16 4.18 -14.23 2.60
C GLU A 16 4.99 -13.12 1.95
N GLN A 17 4.29 -12.32 1.17
CA GLN A 17 4.89 -11.14 0.58
C GLN A 17 4.44 -9.91 1.33
N LEU A 18 5.39 -9.16 1.88
CA LEU A 18 5.12 -7.96 2.65
C LEU A 18 5.49 -6.72 1.86
N LEU A 19 4.68 -5.67 1.99
CA LEU A 19 5.07 -4.37 1.47
C LEU A 19 6.33 -3.92 2.19
N THR A 20 7.38 -3.63 1.43
CA THR A 20 8.70 -3.32 1.95
C THR A 20 9.22 -2.05 1.28
N LEU A 21 9.66 -1.07 2.07
CA LEU A 21 10.37 0.07 1.52
C LEU A 21 11.86 -0.25 1.53
N GLU A 22 12.45 -0.34 0.36
CA GLU A 22 13.82 -0.82 0.20
C GLU A 22 14.82 -0.10 1.10
N GLY A 23 15.49 -0.87 1.97
CA GLY A 23 16.51 -0.35 2.87
C GLY A 23 16.02 0.68 3.86
N GLY A 24 14.70 0.84 4.02
CA GLY A 24 14.16 1.90 4.87
C GLY A 24 14.56 3.30 4.39
N SER A 25 14.79 3.46 3.09
CA SER A 25 15.29 4.70 2.51
C SER A 25 14.28 5.84 2.58
N SER A 26 14.71 7.01 2.99
CA SER A 26 13.90 8.23 3.00
C SER A 26 13.99 9.03 1.70
N GLN A 27 14.71 8.52 0.71
CA GLN A 27 14.82 9.18 -0.59
C GLN A 27 13.46 9.19 -1.29
N PRO A 28 13.01 10.32 -1.85
CA PRO A 28 11.79 10.36 -2.64
C PRO A 28 11.84 9.37 -3.80
N LYS A 29 10.69 8.77 -4.12
CA LYS A 29 10.54 7.80 -5.21
C LYS A 29 11.27 6.48 -4.98
N THR A 30 11.60 6.15 -3.72
CA THR A 30 12.15 4.84 -3.41
C THR A 30 11.08 3.77 -3.70
N PRO A 31 11.39 2.75 -4.50
CA PRO A 31 10.41 1.72 -4.83
C PRO A 31 9.92 0.96 -3.61
N VAL A 32 8.66 0.56 -3.66
CA VAL A 32 8.08 -0.36 -2.67
C VAL A 32 8.10 -1.74 -3.30
N PHE A 33 8.68 -2.70 -2.59
CA PHE A 33 8.85 -4.07 -3.05
C PHE A 33 7.95 -5.02 -2.29
N LEU A 34 7.77 -6.21 -2.85
CA LEU A 34 7.16 -7.35 -2.16
C LEU A 34 8.27 -8.31 -1.80
N LEU A 35 8.51 -8.49 -0.51
CA LEU A 35 9.56 -9.37 -0.02
C LEU A 35 9.04 -10.25 1.12
N PRO A 36 9.62 -11.44 1.31
CA PRO A 36 9.35 -12.21 2.52
C PRO A 36 9.88 -11.44 3.73
N PRO A 37 9.53 -11.86 4.97
CA PRO A 37 10.04 -11.18 6.16
C PRO A 37 11.56 -11.04 6.13
N THR A 38 12.05 -9.80 6.29
CA THR A 38 13.49 -9.53 6.25
C THR A 38 14.13 -9.46 7.63
N GLY A 39 13.32 -9.18 8.64
CA GLY A 39 13.84 -8.96 9.99
C GLY A 39 14.47 -7.60 10.20
N ASN A 40 14.57 -6.77 9.18
CA ASN A 40 15.12 -5.42 9.32
C ASN A 40 14.10 -4.50 9.99
N PRO A 41 14.47 -3.80 11.06
CA PRO A 41 13.49 -2.98 11.79
C PRO A 41 12.86 -1.89 10.92
N GLY A 42 11.53 -1.86 10.93
CA GLY A 42 10.75 -0.77 10.36
C GLY A 42 10.56 -0.76 8.86
N GLU A 43 11.32 -1.53 8.08
CA GLU A 43 11.20 -1.41 6.62
C GLU A 43 9.94 -2.09 6.07
N GLN A 44 9.34 -3.01 6.84
CA GLN A 44 8.10 -3.70 6.48
C GLN A 44 6.95 -3.35 7.42
N GLU A 45 7.11 -2.30 8.20
CA GLU A 45 6.11 -1.88 9.17
C GLU A 45 5.58 -0.50 8.77
N TRP A 46 4.26 -0.36 8.81
CA TRP A 46 3.58 0.82 8.28
C TRP A 46 2.61 1.38 9.31
N GLN A 47 2.70 2.68 9.55
CA GLN A 47 1.80 3.40 10.44
C GLN A 47 0.58 3.86 9.64
N LEU A 48 -0.59 3.37 10.04
CA LEU A 48 -1.85 3.78 9.42
C LEU A 48 -2.49 4.87 10.27
N GLU A 49 -2.90 5.97 9.62
CA GLU A 49 -3.60 7.06 10.28
C GLU A 49 -4.87 7.38 9.51
N GLU A 50 -6.00 7.27 10.20
CA GLU A 50 -7.31 7.58 9.65
C GLU A 50 -7.52 9.09 9.68
N LEU A 51 -8.12 9.64 8.60
CA LEU A 51 -8.22 11.09 8.38
C LEU A 51 -9.66 11.54 8.55
N GLY A 52 -10.43 11.39 9.32
CA GLY A 52 -11.77 11.94 9.53
C GLY A 52 -12.72 11.97 8.32
N ASN A 53 -12.19 11.81 7.11
CA ASN A 53 -12.98 11.77 5.88
C ASN A 53 -13.20 10.35 5.35
N GLY A 54 -12.81 9.34 6.11
CA GLY A 54 -12.91 7.94 5.73
C GLY A 54 -11.69 7.38 5.02
N ASN A 55 -10.75 8.23 4.61
CA ASN A 55 -9.49 7.81 4.01
C ASN A 55 -8.39 7.72 5.06
N CYS A 56 -7.24 7.22 4.67
CA CYS A 56 -6.10 7.07 5.57
C CYS A 56 -4.80 7.41 4.87
N THR A 57 -3.75 7.62 5.66
CA THR A 57 -2.37 7.65 5.17
C THR A 57 -1.65 6.42 5.70
N ILE A 58 -0.64 5.97 4.96
CA ILE A 58 0.15 4.78 5.29
C ILE A 58 1.62 5.19 5.23
N ARG A 59 2.28 5.22 6.39
CA ARG A 59 3.63 5.76 6.53
C ARG A 59 4.59 4.67 6.98
N ASN A 60 5.71 4.57 6.28
CA ASN A 60 6.73 3.58 6.63
C ASN A 60 7.41 3.97 7.93
N LEU A 61 7.57 3.01 8.84
CA LEU A 61 8.12 3.28 10.17
C LEU A 61 9.59 3.70 10.11
N SER A 62 10.40 3.02 9.31
CA SER A 62 11.85 3.28 9.26
C SER A 62 12.17 4.59 8.54
N SER A 63 11.62 4.78 7.36
CA SER A 63 11.95 5.93 6.51
C SER A 63 11.19 7.20 6.86
N GLU A 64 10.04 7.05 7.53
CA GLU A 64 9.09 8.13 7.78
C GLU A 64 8.50 8.74 6.52
N THR A 65 8.56 8.00 5.40
CA THR A 65 7.92 8.40 4.15
C THR A 65 6.62 7.63 3.95
N TYR A 66 5.74 8.17 3.10
CA TYR A 66 4.39 7.67 2.92
C TYR A 66 4.28 6.81 1.68
N LEU A 67 3.43 5.79 1.75
CA LEU A 67 3.03 5.01 0.58
C LEU A 67 2.35 5.98 -0.39
N SER A 68 2.88 6.13 -1.60
CA SER A 68 2.46 7.18 -2.51
C SER A 68 2.81 6.82 -3.96
N TYR A 69 2.67 7.80 -4.84
CA TYR A 69 3.08 7.71 -6.24
C TYR A 69 3.38 9.14 -6.71
N ASP A 70 4.15 9.25 -7.78
CA ASP A 70 4.59 10.54 -8.30
C ASP A 70 3.49 11.20 -9.14
N GLY A 71 3.07 12.40 -8.75
CA GLY A 71 2.10 13.17 -9.51
C GLY A 71 0.69 12.61 -9.45
N ASP A 72 -0.02 12.69 -10.57
CA ASP A 72 -1.41 12.23 -10.66
C ASP A 72 -1.50 10.72 -10.80
N PRO A 73 -2.59 10.11 -10.28
CA PRO A 73 -2.77 8.67 -10.41
C PRO A 73 -3.03 8.27 -11.86
N GLU A 74 -2.35 7.20 -12.30
CA GLU A 74 -2.50 6.63 -13.64
C GLU A 74 -2.34 5.12 -13.57
N MET A 75 -2.92 4.43 -14.53
CA MET A 75 -2.75 2.98 -14.63
C MET A 75 -1.26 2.63 -14.80
N ASN A 76 -0.80 1.64 -14.05
CA ASN A 76 0.59 1.17 -14.01
C ASN A 76 1.58 2.16 -13.39
N LYS A 77 1.11 3.23 -12.78
CA LYS A 77 1.99 4.16 -12.06
C LYS A 77 2.68 3.41 -10.92
N PRO A 78 4.02 3.47 -10.83
CA PRO A 78 4.72 2.81 -9.71
C PRO A 78 4.34 3.42 -8.36
N VAL A 79 4.17 2.56 -7.36
CA VAL A 79 3.96 3.01 -5.98
C VAL A 79 5.31 3.07 -5.30
N VAL A 80 5.58 4.19 -4.65
CA VAL A 80 6.88 4.53 -4.09
C VAL A 80 6.71 5.21 -2.74
N GLY A 81 7.82 5.43 -2.04
CA GLY A 81 7.84 6.24 -0.82
C GLY A 81 8.02 7.71 -1.14
N TYR A 82 7.27 8.57 -0.43
CA TYR A 82 7.36 10.02 -0.58
C TYR A 82 7.28 10.70 0.76
N PRO A 83 7.96 11.84 0.95
CA PRO A 83 7.89 12.57 2.24
C PRO A 83 6.53 13.20 2.50
N GLU A 84 5.74 13.53 1.47
CA GLU A 84 4.41 14.11 1.63
C GLU A 84 3.36 13.01 1.78
N PRO A 85 2.35 13.22 2.63
CA PRO A 85 1.27 12.24 2.79
C PRO A 85 0.43 12.09 1.53
N ARG A 86 -0.09 10.88 1.33
CA ARG A 86 -1.00 10.55 0.24
C ARG A 86 -2.16 9.78 0.82
N GLU A 87 -3.37 10.14 0.45
CA GLU A 87 -4.57 9.47 0.95
C GLU A 87 -4.88 8.20 0.18
N TRP A 88 -5.38 7.21 0.91
CA TRP A 88 -5.84 5.95 0.36
C TRP A 88 -7.20 5.60 0.97
N ALA A 89 -8.07 4.96 0.18
CA ALA A 89 -9.33 4.42 0.67
C ALA A 89 -9.16 2.91 0.85
N LEU A 90 -9.77 2.36 1.90
CA LEU A 90 -9.70 0.93 2.16
C LEU A 90 -11.08 0.32 1.93
N TYR A 91 -11.19 -0.58 0.95
CA TYR A 91 -12.43 -1.29 0.64
C TYR A 91 -12.33 -2.71 1.19
N GLN A 92 -13.28 -3.06 2.07
CA GLN A 92 -13.31 -4.39 2.69
C GLN A 92 -13.39 -5.49 1.63
N SER A 93 -12.53 -6.51 1.75
CA SER A 93 -12.60 -7.68 0.89
C SER A 93 -13.40 -8.80 1.58
N ALA A 94 -13.36 -10.00 1.01
CA ALA A 94 -14.09 -11.16 1.56
C ALA A 94 -13.51 -11.62 2.90
N GLU A 95 -12.22 -11.37 3.14
CA GLU A 95 -11.56 -11.76 4.38
C GLU A 95 -11.59 -10.62 5.40
N PRO A 96 -11.80 -10.88 6.70
CA PRO A 96 -12.02 -9.82 7.70
C PRO A 96 -10.91 -8.78 7.84
N ARG A 97 -9.65 -9.16 7.61
CA ARG A 97 -8.52 -8.25 7.77
C ARG A 97 -7.89 -7.85 6.44
N SER A 98 -8.58 -8.13 5.35
CA SER A 98 -8.07 -7.87 4.02
C SER A 98 -8.86 -6.76 3.36
N PHE A 99 -8.14 -5.85 2.72
CA PHE A 99 -8.71 -4.66 2.11
C PHE A 99 -8.05 -4.38 0.78
N HIS A 100 -8.84 -3.89 -0.16
CA HIS A 100 -8.28 -3.26 -1.36
C HIS A 100 -7.83 -1.85 -0.98
N VAL A 101 -6.62 -1.49 -1.34
CA VAL A 101 -6.05 -0.17 -1.07
C VAL A 101 -6.25 0.66 -2.34
N VAL A 102 -7.17 1.61 -2.30
CA VAL A 102 -7.74 2.25 -3.49
C VAL A 102 -7.42 3.73 -3.52
N VAL A 103 -7.14 4.25 -4.72
CA VAL A 103 -6.98 5.70 -4.93
C VAL A 103 -8.33 6.37 -4.72
N PRO A 104 -8.45 7.28 -3.73
CA PRO A 104 -9.72 7.97 -3.48
C PRO A 104 -9.99 9.04 -4.54
N GLY A 105 -11.19 9.58 -4.53
CA GLY A 105 -11.56 10.66 -5.43
C GLY A 105 -12.25 10.22 -6.71
N GLY A 106 -12.55 8.93 -6.85
CA GLY A 106 -13.29 8.40 -7.98
C GLY A 106 -12.41 7.85 -9.09
N PRO A 107 -13.02 7.39 -10.18
CA PRO A 107 -12.29 6.74 -11.27
C PRO A 107 -11.34 7.68 -12.00
N VAL A 108 -10.25 7.13 -12.48
CA VAL A 108 -9.31 7.79 -13.39
C VAL A 108 -9.55 7.21 -14.76
N ASP A 109 -9.95 8.04 -15.71
CA ASP A 109 -10.32 7.61 -17.07
C ASP A 109 -11.36 6.47 -17.06
N GLY A 110 -12.33 6.57 -16.14
CA GLY A 110 -13.41 5.59 -16.03
C GLY A 110 -13.06 4.32 -15.25
N VAL A 111 -11.85 4.25 -14.65
CA VAL A 111 -11.37 3.06 -13.95
C VAL A 111 -10.89 3.45 -12.55
N GLU A 112 -11.42 2.77 -11.52
CA GLU A 112 -10.86 2.93 -10.19
C GLU A 112 -9.53 2.19 -10.10
N LEU A 113 -8.54 2.79 -9.44
CA LEU A 113 -7.20 2.25 -9.34
C LEU A 113 -6.91 1.78 -7.91
N ALA A 114 -6.22 0.67 -7.82
CA ALA A 114 -5.86 0.04 -6.54
C ALA A 114 -4.41 -0.41 -6.54
N LEU A 115 -3.88 -0.55 -5.32
CA LEU A 115 -2.55 -1.09 -5.10
C LEU A 115 -2.52 -2.56 -5.49
N ASP A 116 -1.60 -2.94 -6.38
CA ASP A 116 -1.50 -4.30 -6.86
C ASP A 116 -0.06 -4.59 -7.31
N LEU A 117 0.18 -5.83 -7.69
CA LEU A 117 1.46 -6.23 -8.24
C LEU A 117 1.72 -5.51 -9.56
N SER A 118 2.91 -4.97 -9.71
CA SER A 118 3.34 -4.37 -10.97
C SER A 118 3.44 -5.44 -12.06
N LEU A 119 3.13 -5.05 -13.29
CA LEU A 119 3.30 -5.92 -14.46
C LEU A 119 4.76 -6.06 -14.90
N LEU A 120 5.65 -5.28 -14.33
CA LEU A 120 7.08 -5.37 -14.64
C LEU A 120 7.62 -6.71 -14.15
N ARG A 121 8.33 -7.41 -15.04
CA ARG A 121 8.91 -8.73 -14.72
C ARG A 121 10.31 -8.58 -14.19
N ILE A 122 10.42 -7.94 -13.03
CA ILE A 122 11.69 -7.72 -12.35
C ILE A 122 11.62 -8.31 -10.95
N PHE A 123 12.74 -8.62 -10.38
CA PHE A 123 12.84 -9.15 -9.03
C PHE A 123 13.70 -8.21 -8.19
N PRO A 124 13.29 -7.85 -6.96
CA PRO A 124 12.03 -8.24 -6.29
C PRO A 124 10.79 -7.66 -6.98
N PRO A 125 9.61 -8.30 -6.82
CA PRO A 125 8.38 -7.75 -7.38
C PRO A 125 8.08 -6.37 -6.82
N ARG A 126 7.56 -5.49 -7.67
CA ARG A 126 7.17 -4.13 -7.28
C ARG A 126 5.66 -3.99 -7.27
N VAL A 127 5.19 -2.87 -6.76
CA VAL A 127 3.75 -2.56 -6.72
C VAL A 127 3.45 -1.33 -7.56
N ALA A 128 2.24 -1.28 -8.06
CA ALA A 128 1.79 -0.21 -8.95
C ALA A 128 0.28 -0.02 -8.80
N LEU A 129 -0.24 1.04 -9.42
CA LEU A 129 -1.68 1.27 -9.48
C LEU A 129 -2.24 0.44 -10.63
N ARG A 130 -3.24 -0.40 -10.33
CA ARG A 130 -3.87 -1.28 -11.30
C ARG A 130 -5.39 -1.16 -11.19
N PRO A 131 -6.15 -1.54 -12.22
CA PRO A 131 -7.60 -1.49 -12.13
C PRO A 131 -8.12 -2.27 -10.92
N LEU A 132 -9.02 -1.64 -10.16
CA LEU A 132 -9.63 -2.28 -9.00
C LEU A 132 -10.52 -3.44 -9.46
N ASP A 133 -10.33 -4.60 -8.85
CA ASP A 133 -11.16 -5.77 -9.07
C ASP A 133 -11.53 -6.36 -7.70
N VAL A 134 -12.69 -5.98 -7.20
CA VAL A 134 -13.13 -6.40 -5.86
C VAL A 134 -13.40 -7.89 -5.76
N SER A 135 -13.53 -8.58 -6.89
CA SER A 135 -13.70 -10.03 -6.91
C SER A 135 -12.38 -10.78 -6.85
N ASN A 136 -11.25 -10.09 -7.05
CA ASN A 136 -9.93 -10.70 -7.06
C ASN A 136 -9.32 -10.64 -5.66
N ARG A 137 -9.36 -11.77 -4.95
CA ARG A 137 -8.81 -11.84 -3.59
C ARG A 137 -7.31 -11.57 -3.54
N ARG A 138 -6.60 -11.81 -4.62
CA ARG A 138 -5.14 -11.58 -4.68
C ARG A 138 -4.79 -10.10 -4.75
N GLN A 139 -5.75 -9.26 -5.09
CA GLN A 139 -5.54 -7.81 -5.09
C GLN A 139 -5.73 -7.22 -3.70
N ALA A 140 -6.37 -7.93 -2.79
CA ALA A 140 -6.57 -7.46 -1.43
C ALA A 140 -5.33 -7.70 -0.58
N TRP A 141 -5.12 -6.82 0.40
CA TRP A 141 -3.96 -6.85 1.29
C TRP A 141 -4.41 -7.14 2.71
N THR A 142 -3.69 -8.00 3.40
CA THR A 142 -3.99 -8.30 4.80
C THR A 142 -3.21 -7.34 5.70
N PHE A 143 -3.94 -6.64 6.55
CA PHE A 143 -3.36 -5.72 7.53
C PHE A 143 -3.24 -6.44 8.86
N GLN A 144 -2.01 -6.73 9.28
CA GLN A 144 -1.77 -7.42 10.54
C GLN A 144 -1.22 -6.44 11.55
N PHE A 145 -1.97 -6.26 12.63
CA PHE A 145 -1.61 -5.31 13.69
C PHE A 145 -0.33 -5.74 14.40
N MET A 146 0.55 -4.77 14.64
CA MET A 146 1.79 -4.96 15.39
C MET A 146 1.60 -4.40 16.78
N GLU A 147 1.87 -5.21 17.78
CA GLU A 147 1.79 -4.76 19.18
C GLU A 147 3.04 -4.02 19.61
#